data_7388f54dcd64faec8ad65ad51064ab72
#
_entry.id   7388f54dcd64faec8ad65ad51064ab72
#
_cell.length_a   1.000
_cell.length_b   1.000
_cell.length_c   1.000
_cell.angle_alpha   90.00
_cell.angle_beta   90.00
_cell.angle_gamma   90.00
#
_symmetry.space_group_name_H-M   'P 1'
#
loop_
_entity.id
_entity.type
_entity.pdbx_description
1 polymer ?
#
loop_
_entity_poly.entity_id
_entity_poly.type
_entity_poly.pdbx_seq_one_letter_code
_entity_poly.pdbx_strand_id
1 'polypeptide(L)' 'MRVLLVEDDPTTAKSIEMMLTNANLNVYSTDLGEEGIDLAKLYDYDLILLDLNLPDMTGYEVLRQLRLAR' A
#
# COMPACT_ATOMS: atom_id res chain seq x y z
N MET A 1 -2.83 8.44 12.17
CA MET A 1 -3.28 7.99 10.85
C MET A 1 -2.41 6.83 10.38
N ARG A 2 -3.02 5.77 9.94
CA ARG A 2 -2.32 4.56 9.47
C ARG A 2 -2.39 4.51 7.94
N VAL A 3 -1.24 4.35 7.32
CA VAL A 3 -1.11 4.35 5.85
C VAL A 3 -0.50 3.02 5.41
N LEU A 4 -1.14 2.38 4.43
CA LEU A 4 -0.58 1.23 3.74
C LEU A 4 0.01 1.72 2.42
N LEU A 5 1.29 1.44 2.20
CA LEU A 5 1.98 1.78 0.96
C LEU A 5 2.28 0.50 0.20
N VAL A 6 1.77 0.40 -1.03
CA VAL A 6 2.02 -0.75 -1.91
C VAL A 6 2.85 -0.26 -3.09
N GLU A 7 4.17 -0.49 -3.04
CA GLU A 7 5.12 0.04 -4.00
C GLU A 7 6.30 -0.92 -4.14
N ASP A 8 6.63 -1.34 -5.35
CA ASP A 8 7.70 -2.32 -5.57
C ASP A 8 9.09 -1.70 -5.75
N ASP A 9 9.18 -0.43 -6.11
CA ASP A 9 10.50 0.23 -6.23
C ASP A 9 11.02 0.63 -4.84
N PRO A 10 12.13 0.02 -4.39
CA PRO A 10 12.63 0.28 -3.03
C PRO A 10 13.01 1.74 -2.77
N THR A 11 13.55 2.43 -3.77
CA THR A 11 13.94 3.83 -3.63
C THR A 11 12.72 4.72 -3.46
N THR A 12 11.72 4.52 -4.30
CA THR A 12 10.47 5.27 -4.23
C THR A 12 9.74 4.99 -2.91
N ALA A 13 9.66 3.72 -2.53
CA ALA A 13 9.00 3.34 -1.28
C ALA A 13 9.68 4.00 -0.09
N LYS A 14 11.01 3.98 -0.04
CA LYS A 14 11.76 4.58 1.05
C LYS A 14 11.53 6.07 1.15
N SER A 15 11.52 6.77 0.01
CA SER A 15 11.27 8.21 -0.03
C SER A 15 9.90 8.56 0.51
N ILE A 16 8.88 7.81 0.09
CA ILE A 16 7.50 8.04 0.55
C ILE A 16 7.39 7.74 2.05
N GLU A 17 7.97 6.63 2.50
CA GLU A 17 7.96 6.26 3.92
C GLU A 17 8.57 7.36 4.78
N MET A 18 9.69 7.92 4.35
CA MET A 18 10.36 8.99 5.10
C MET A 18 9.51 10.25 5.19
N MET A 19 8.89 10.64 4.07
CA MET A 19 8.02 11.81 4.06
C MET A 19 6.83 11.65 4.99
N LEU A 20 6.20 10.49 4.95
CA LEU A 20 5.00 10.22 5.77
C LEU A 20 5.37 10.08 7.24
N THR A 21 6.47 9.43 7.55
CA THR A 21 6.96 9.28 8.92
C THR A 21 7.31 10.65 9.51
N ASN A 22 7.93 11.51 8.72
CA ASN A 22 8.25 12.89 9.17
C ASN A 22 6.99 13.70 9.43
N ALA A 23 5.88 13.35 8.82
CA ALA A 23 4.58 13.99 9.06
C ALA A 23 3.82 13.32 10.22
N ASN A 24 4.46 12.42 10.96
CA ASN A 24 3.90 11.70 12.11
C ASN A 24 2.80 10.71 11.73
N LEU A 25 2.87 10.16 10.51
CA LEU A 25 1.96 9.11 10.07
C LEU A 25 2.60 7.75 10.29
N ASN A 26 1.77 6.75 10.58
CA ASN A 26 2.23 5.37 10.74
C ASN A 26 2.14 4.67 9.38
N VAL A 27 3.29 4.30 8.82
CA VAL A 27 3.37 3.74 7.47
C VAL A 27 3.75 2.26 7.54
N TYR A 28 3.00 1.46 6.80
CA TYR A 28 3.30 0.05 6.59
C TYR A 28 3.44 -0.16 5.09
N SER A 29 4.52 -0.77 4.66
CA SER A 29 4.74 -0.93 3.21
C SER A 29 4.93 -2.38 2.82
N THR A 30 4.53 -2.67 1.58
CA THR A 30 4.75 -3.97 0.95
C THR A 30 5.06 -3.74 -0.52
N ASP A 31 5.73 -4.70 -1.13
CA ASP A 31 6.10 -4.63 -2.53
C ASP A 31 5.23 -5.49 -3.45
N LEU A 32 4.26 -6.20 -2.89
CA LEU A 32 3.37 -7.10 -3.64
C LEU A 32 1.91 -6.69 -3.49
N GLY A 33 1.18 -6.76 -4.60
CA GLY A 33 -0.24 -6.46 -4.58
C GLY A 33 -1.05 -7.42 -3.74
N GLU A 34 -0.75 -8.72 -3.82
CA GLU A 34 -1.45 -9.74 -3.04
C GLU A 34 -1.28 -9.52 -1.54
N GLU A 35 -0.05 -9.23 -1.11
CA GLU A 35 0.20 -8.92 0.28
C GLU A 35 -0.51 -7.65 0.72
N GLY A 36 -0.55 -6.64 -0.15
CA GLY A 36 -1.28 -5.40 0.12
C GLY A 36 -2.77 -5.66 0.34
N ILE A 37 -3.36 -6.53 -0.47
CA ILE A 37 -4.76 -6.91 -0.30
C ILE A 37 -4.97 -7.59 1.05
N ASP A 38 -4.12 -8.54 1.38
CA ASP A 38 -4.24 -9.28 2.65
C ASP A 38 -4.11 -8.35 3.85
N LEU A 39 -3.12 -7.45 3.83
CA LEU A 39 -2.93 -6.48 4.90
C LEU A 39 -4.14 -5.55 5.05
N ALA A 40 -4.69 -5.08 3.93
CA ALA A 40 -5.84 -4.20 3.95
C ALA A 40 -7.08 -4.87 4.52
N LYS A 41 -7.20 -6.18 4.35
CA LYS A 41 -8.32 -6.95 4.92
C LYS A 41 -8.15 -7.23 6.42
N LEU A 42 -6.90 -7.38 6.86
CA LEU A 42 -6.59 -7.74 8.25
C LEU A 42 -6.54 -6.54 9.19
N TYR A 43 -6.17 -5.39 8.68
CA TYR A 43 -5.93 -4.20 9.49
C TYR A 43 -6.70 -3.01 8.95
N ASP A 44 -7.00 -2.06 9.84
CA ASP A 44 -7.69 -0.83 9.46
C ASP A 44 -6.65 0.23 9.05
N TYR A 45 -6.69 0.64 7.80
CA TYR A 45 -5.86 1.73 7.29
C TYR A 45 -6.75 2.92 6.94
N ASP A 46 -6.24 4.11 7.22
CA ASP A 46 -6.95 5.35 6.88
C ASP A 46 -6.72 5.74 5.41
N LEU A 47 -5.58 5.32 4.86
CA LEU A 47 -5.19 5.64 3.50
C LEU A 47 -4.37 4.50 2.92
N ILE A 48 -4.61 4.20 1.65
CA ILE A 48 -3.80 3.23 0.90
C ILE A 48 -3.20 3.95 -0.30
N LEU A 49 -1.87 3.99 -0.37
CA LEU A 49 -1.13 4.51 -1.51
C LEU A 49 -0.71 3.33 -2.37
N LEU A 50 -1.12 3.32 -3.62
CA LEU A 50 -1.06 2.14 -4.46
C LEU A 50 -0.38 2.42 -5.79
N ASP A 51 0.72 1.71 -6.06
CA ASP A 51 1.37 1.73 -7.37
C ASP A 51 0.51 1.00 -8.38
N LEU A 52 0.42 1.53 -9.59
CA LEU A 52 -0.36 0.93 -10.67
C LEU A 52 0.33 -0.28 -11.29
N ASN A 53 1.66 -0.36 -11.20
CA ASN A 53 2.45 -1.43 -11.80
C ASN A 53 3.22 -2.19 -10.72
N LEU A 54 2.66 -3.31 -10.27
CA LEU A 54 3.28 -4.18 -9.29
C LEU A 54 3.77 -5.46 -9.98
N PRO A 55 4.74 -6.19 -9.40
CA PRO A 55 5.26 -7.38 -10.05
C PRO A 55 4.27 -8.52 -10.19
N ASP A 56 3.32 -8.63 -9.26
CA ASP A 56 2.35 -9.74 -9.25
C ASP A 56 0.99 -9.38 -9.84
N MET A 57 0.63 -8.11 -9.87
CA MET A 57 -0.64 -7.66 -10.44
C MET A 57 -0.65 -6.15 -10.63
N THR A 58 -1.63 -5.63 -11.37
CA THR A 58 -1.77 -4.18 -11.51
C THR A 58 -2.40 -3.58 -10.26
N GLY A 59 -2.15 -2.29 -10.02
CA GLY A 59 -2.83 -1.58 -8.95
C GLY A 59 -4.34 -1.53 -9.17
N TYR A 60 -4.79 -1.53 -10.42
CA TYR A 60 -6.23 -1.59 -10.72
C TYR A 60 -6.85 -2.89 -10.20
N GLU A 61 -6.14 -4.02 -10.34
CA GLU A 61 -6.62 -5.30 -9.83
C GLU A 61 -6.67 -5.30 -8.30
N VAL A 62 -5.66 -4.71 -7.64
CA VAL A 62 -5.67 -4.54 -6.19
C VAL A 62 -6.91 -3.75 -5.75
N LEU A 63 -7.16 -2.62 -6.42
CA LEU A 63 -8.30 -1.77 -6.11
C LEU A 63 -9.61 -2.52 -6.29
N ARG A 64 -9.74 -3.28 -7.38
CA ARG A 64 -10.94 -4.08 -7.65
C ARG A 64 -11.22 -5.06 -6.52
N GLN A 65 -10.18 -5.80 -6.10
CA GLN A 65 -10.33 -6.79 -5.04
C GLN A 65 -10.65 -6.15 -3.68
N LEU A 66 -10.07 -4.99 -3.38
CA LEU A 66 -10.38 -4.27 -2.16
C LEU A 66 -11.84 -3.82 -2.12
N ARG A 67 -12.37 -3.39 -3.26
CA ARG A 67 -13.78 -3.00 -3.35
C ARG A 67 -14.72 -4.18 -3.18
N LEU A 68 -14.34 -5.36 -3.68
CA LEU A 68 -15.13 -6.58 -3.51
C LEU A 68 -15.15 -7.08 -2.06
N ALA A 69 -14.12 -6.75 -1.29
CA ALA A 69 -13.99 -7.20 0.10
C ALA A 69 -14.80 -6.35 1.09
N ARG A 70 -15.40 -5.29 0.63
CA ARG A 70 -16.15 -4.35 1.50
C ARG A 70 -17.55 -4.85 1.83
#